data_7828f5f3786bf091ec84c90a1a7758a5
#
_entry.id   7828f5f3786bf091ec84c90a1a7758a5
#
_cell.length_a   1.000
_cell.length_b   1.000
_cell.length_c   1.000
_cell.angle_alpha   90.00
_cell.angle_beta   90.00
_cell.angle_gamma   90.00
#
_symmetry.space_group_name_H-M   'P 1'
#
loop_
_entity.id
_entity.type
_entity.pdbx_description
1 polymer ?
#
loop_
_entity_poly.entity_id
_entity_poly.type
_entity_poly.pdbx_seq_one_letter_code
_entity_poly.pdbx_strand_id
1 'polypeptide(L)'
;MLIKEIKVGMASCGLAAGAKDVYNAFHEALPETVKLTKTACIGFCYAEPMVETIDDEGVSRFYGYLSSKDAEAFAKHEPPQKKLIISQKEDAPGNEKLARQVRIATRNSGMIDPDKIDQYVARDGYTALKKVCTQMDRQTVIDEVKNSG
;
A
#
# COMPACT_ATOMS: atom_id res chain seq x y z
N MET A 1 16.64 14.05 -2.20
CA MET A 1 15.81 12.82 -2.30
C MET A 1 15.33 12.70 -3.73
N LEU A 2 15.68 11.62 -4.42
CA LEU A 2 15.23 11.37 -5.80
C LEU A 2 14.15 10.28 -5.77
N ILE A 3 12.89 10.64 -5.97
CA ILE A 3 11.77 9.70 -5.98
C ILE A 3 11.90 8.78 -7.20
N LYS A 4 11.81 7.48 -7.01
CA LYS A 4 11.86 6.42 -8.04
C LYS A 4 10.53 5.76 -8.28
N GLU A 5 9.72 5.62 -7.24
CA GLU A 5 8.38 5.03 -7.35
C GLU A 5 7.39 5.81 -6.48
N ILE A 6 6.17 5.95 -6.99
CA ILE A 6 5.00 6.43 -6.26
C ILE A 6 3.90 5.39 -6.34
N LYS A 7 3.36 4.99 -5.19
CA LYS A 7 2.21 4.09 -5.09
C LYS A 7 1.02 4.85 -4.52
N VAL A 8 -0.08 4.89 -5.24
CA VAL A 8 -1.31 5.56 -4.81
C VAL A 8 -2.27 4.56 -4.17
N GLY A 9 -2.78 4.86 -2.99
CA GLY A 9 -3.79 4.06 -2.30
C GLY A 9 -5.14 4.12 -3.03
N MET A 10 -5.53 3.02 -3.69
CA MET A 10 -6.74 2.94 -4.52
C MET A 10 -7.83 2.04 -3.92
N ALA A 11 -7.77 1.77 -2.62
CA ALA A 11 -8.85 1.08 -1.92
C ALA A 11 -10.07 1.98 -1.73
N SER A 12 -11.19 1.43 -1.24
CA SER A 12 -12.48 2.13 -1.12
C SER A 12 -12.40 3.48 -0.37
N CYS A 13 -11.60 3.56 0.70
CA CYS A 13 -11.39 4.81 1.45
C CYS A 13 -10.66 5.85 0.61
N GLY A 14 -9.61 5.46 -0.09
CA GLY A 14 -8.84 6.33 -0.98
C GLY A 14 -9.69 6.84 -2.13
N LEU A 15 -10.44 5.95 -2.79
CA LEU A 15 -11.35 6.32 -3.89
C LEU A 15 -12.42 7.30 -3.43
N ALA A 16 -13.03 7.06 -2.26
CA ALA A 16 -14.03 7.96 -1.67
C ALA A 16 -13.45 9.34 -1.32
N ALA A 17 -12.17 9.40 -0.97
CA ALA A 17 -11.45 10.63 -0.65
C ALA A 17 -10.86 11.35 -1.89
N GLY A 18 -11.02 10.80 -3.12
CA GLY A 18 -10.55 11.42 -4.35
C GLY A 18 -9.20 10.89 -4.87
N ALA A 19 -8.76 9.70 -4.45
CA ALA A 19 -7.48 9.12 -4.88
C ALA A 19 -7.39 8.94 -6.42
N LYS A 20 -8.52 8.78 -7.11
CA LYS A 20 -8.54 8.70 -8.57
C LYS A 20 -8.03 9.98 -9.24
N ASP A 21 -8.45 11.14 -8.72
CA ASP A 21 -8.03 12.44 -9.26
C ASP A 21 -6.55 12.69 -8.96
N VAL A 22 -6.10 12.27 -7.76
CA VAL A 22 -4.69 12.31 -7.37
C VAL A 22 -3.86 11.42 -8.30
N TYR A 23 -4.28 10.18 -8.56
CA TYR A 23 -3.60 9.26 -9.47
C TYR A 23 -3.48 9.84 -10.90
N ASN A 24 -4.57 10.41 -11.42
CA ASN A 24 -4.57 11.01 -12.76
C ASN A 24 -3.61 12.21 -12.84
N ALA A 25 -3.60 13.07 -11.82
CA ALA A 25 -2.67 14.19 -11.75
C ALA A 25 -1.20 13.75 -11.69
N PHE A 26 -0.90 12.68 -10.94
CA PHE A 26 0.44 12.09 -10.95
C PHE A 26 0.80 11.49 -12.31
N HIS A 27 -0.15 10.82 -12.98
CA HIS A 27 0.08 10.25 -14.31
C HIS A 27 0.44 11.32 -15.36
N GLU A 28 -0.13 12.52 -15.23
CA GLU A 28 0.13 13.65 -16.11
C GLU A 28 1.44 14.41 -15.78
N ALA A 29 1.76 14.51 -14.47
CA ALA A 29 2.87 15.37 -14.01
C ALA A 29 4.20 14.64 -13.87
N LEU A 30 4.21 13.31 -13.62
CA LEU A 30 5.43 12.58 -13.34
C LEU A 30 6.24 12.31 -14.60
N PRO A 31 7.59 12.44 -14.53
CA PRO A 31 8.45 12.00 -15.63
C PRO A 31 8.44 10.46 -15.74
N GLU A 32 8.69 9.93 -16.94
CA GLU A 32 8.74 8.48 -17.21
C GLU A 32 9.75 7.70 -16.33
N THR A 33 10.71 8.40 -15.77
CA THR A 33 11.71 7.83 -14.85
C THR A 33 11.17 7.50 -13.46
N VAL A 34 9.97 7.99 -13.13
CA VAL A 34 9.27 7.70 -11.85
C VAL A 34 8.15 6.71 -12.12
N LYS A 35 8.27 5.53 -11.53
CA LYS A 35 7.25 4.49 -11.65
C LYS A 35 6.01 4.87 -10.85
N LEU A 36 4.84 4.90 -11.51
CA LEU A 36 3.55 5.10 -10.86
C LEU A 36 2.77 3.78 -10.77
N THR A 37 2.36 3.40 -9.57
CA THR A 37 1.61 2.17 -9.32
C THR A 37 0.43 2.40 -8.37
N LYS A 38 -0.42 1.39 -8.23
CA LYS A 38 -1.54 1.37 -7.29
C LYS A 38 -1.22 0.44 -6.14
N THR A 39 -1.82 0.71 -4.98
CA THR A 39 -1.71 -0.16 -3.81
C THR A 39 -3.01 -0.16 -3.01
N ALA A 40 -3.13 -1.13 -2.09
CA ALA A 40 -4.23 -1.17 -1.13
C ALA A 40 -4.00 -0.17 0.03
N CYS A 41 -5.07 0.12 0.78
CA CYS A 41 -4.99 0.91 2.00
C CYS A 41 -4.13 0.24 3.06
N ILE A 42 -3.28 1.01 3.73
CA ILE A 42 -2.43 0.53 4.83
C ILE A 42 -3.11 0.63 6.22
N GLY A 43 -4.38 1.01 6.26
CA GLY A 43 -5.14 1.17 7.51
C GLY A 43 -5.17 2.60 8.07
N PHE A 44 -4.63 3.57 7.36
CA PHE A 44 -4.62 4.99 7.75
C PHE A 44 -5.71 5.78 7.00
N CYS A 45 -6.93 5.25 6.97
CA CYS A 45 -8.08 5.80 6.21
C CYS A 45 -8.37 7.27 6.52
N TYR A 46 -8.04 7.73 7.72
CA TYR A 46 -8.23 9.13 8.13
C TYR A 46 -7.32 10.11 7.39
N ALA A 47 -6.23 9.62 6.78
CA ALA A 47 -5.24 10.44 6.08
C ALA A 47 -5.37 10.33 4.54
N GLU A 48 -6.37 9.62 4.03
CA GLU A 48 -6.58 9.50 2.57
C GLU A 48 -6.96 10.85 1.90
N PRO A 49 -6.62 11.05 0.62
CA PRO A 49 -5.82 10.17 -0.24
C PRO A 49 -4.36 10.10 0.20
N MET A 50 -3.80 8.90 0.16
CA MET A 50 -2.42 8.65 0.54
C MET A 50 -1.57 8.13 -0.63
N VAL A 51 -0.29 8.50 -0.61
CA VAL A 51 0.71 7.90 -1.49
C VAL A 51 1.93 7.45 -0.68
N GLU A 52 2.54 6.36 -1.11
CA GLU A 52 3.89 5.96 -0.72
C GLU A 52 4.87 6.42 -1.78
N THR A 53 5.95 7.07 -1.40
CA THR A 53 7.11 7.31 -2.25
C THR A 53 8.26 6.41 -1.84
N ILE A 54 8.99 5.89 -2.82
CA ILE A 54 10.25 5.16 -2.61
C ILE A 54 11.33 5.94 -3.35
N ASP A 55 12.38 6.31 -2.63
CA ASP A 55 13.49 7.07 -3.19
C ASP A 55 14.61 6.17 -3.75
N ASP A 56 15.69 6.79 -4.23
CA ASP A 56 16.87 6.14 -4.79
C ASP A 56 17.71 5.36 -3.74
N GLU A 57 17.50 5.64 -2.45
CA GLU A 57 18.07 4.86 -1.34
C GLU A 57 17.14 3.71 -0.89
N GLY A 58 15.95 3.57 -1.49
CA GLY A 58 14.94 2.60 -1.10
C GLY A 58 14.12 2.98 0.13
N VAL A 59 14.22 4.24 0.58
CA VAL A 59 13.48 4.73 1.76
C VAL A 59 12.04 5.00 1.40
N SER A 60 11.13 4.37 2.14
CA SER A 60 9.67 4.55 2.00
C SER A 60 9.17 5.70 2.87
N ARG A 61 8.30 6.56 2.28
CA ARG A 61 7.60 7.65 2.97
C ARG A 61 6.15 7.71 2.52
N PHE A 62 5.24 7.86 3.46
CA PHE A 62 3.81 8.00 3.18
C PHE A 62 3.36 9.42 3.43
N TYR A 63 2.69 9.99 2.44
CA TYR A 63 2.08 11.31 2.49
C TYR A 63 0.56 11.18 2.42
N GLY A 64 -0.15 11.97 3.21
CA GLY A 64 -1.61 11.92 3.28
C GLY A 64 -2.29 13.26 3.02
N TYR A 65 -3.63 13.24 3.01
CA TYR A 65 -4.46 14.41 2.72
C TYR A 65 -4.11 15.08 1.39
N LEU A 66 -3.79 14.26 0.39
CA LEU A 66 -3.34 14.73 -0.91
C LEU A 66 -4.50 15.17 -1.80
N SER A 67 -4.17 16.06 -2.72
CA SER A 67 -5.06 16.52 -3.80
C SER A 67 -4.29 16.51 -5.13
N SER A 68 -4.98 16.66 -6.24
CA SER A 68 -4.36 16.79 -7.57
C SER A 68 -3.32 17.91 -7.65
N LYS A 69 -3.48 18.98 -6.85
CA LYS A 69 -2.56 20.13 -6.81
C LYS A 69 -1.17 19.79 -6.25
N ASP A 70 -1.04 18.67 -5.55
CA ASP A 70 0.25 18.27 -4.96
C ASP A 70 1.18 17.58 -5.97
N ALA A 71 0.65 17.11 -7.10
CA ALA A 71 1.38 16.27 -8.07
C ALA A 71 2.67 16.92 -8.60
N GLU A 72 2.64 18.22 -8.89
CA GLU A 72 3.83 18.94 -9.37
C GLU A 72 5.00 18.95 -8.36
N ALA A 73 4.71 19.05 -7.07
CA ALA A 73 5.73 19.04 -6.03
C ALA A 73 6.44 17.69 -5.98
N PHE A 74 5.70 16.59 -6.12
CA PHE A 74 6.27 15.25 -6.21
C PHE A 74 7.08 15.05 -7.51
N ALA A 75 6.62 15.58 -8.63
CA ALA A 75 7.35 15.54 -9.90
C ALA A 75 8.70 16.27 -9.83
N LYS A 76 8.80 17.33 -9.01
CA LYS A 76 10.05 18.05 -8.70
C LYS A 76 10.88 17.39 -7.60
N HIS A 77 10.46 16.23 -7.09
CA HIS A 77 11.06 15.53 -5.94
C HIS A 77 11.06 16.34 -4.62
N GLU A 78 10.11 17.25 -4.47
CA GLU A 78 9.92 18.16 -3.33
C GLU A 78 8.55 17.95 -2.66
N PRO A 79 8.20 16.74 -2.21
CA PRO A 79 6.90 16.48 -1.61
C PRO A 79 6.67 17.34 -0.36
N PRO A 80 5.42 17.79 -0.12
CA PRO A 80 5.13 18.70 0.97
C PRO A 80 5.33 18.02 2.34
N GLN A 81 6.36 18.41 3.09
CA GLN A 81 6.74 17.80 4.36
C GLN A 81 5.62 17.84 5.42
N LYS A 82 4.78 18.89 5.40
CA LYS A 82 3.60 18.99 6.29
C LYS A 82 2.56 17.88 6.08
N LYS A 83 2.65 17.16 4.97
CA LYS A 83 1.76 16.04 4.61
C LYS A 83 2.42 14.67 4.85
N LEU A 84 3.64 14.63 5.36
CA LEU A 84 4.31 13.40 5.74
C LEU A 84 3.58 12.75 6.93
N ILE A 85 3.16 11.50 6.76
CA ILE A 85 2.41 10.73 7.77
C ILE A 85 3.30 9.65 8.40
N ILE A 86 4.04 8.90 7.57
CA ILE A 86 4.92 7.80 8.00
C ILE A 86 6.23 7.90 7.22
N SER A 87 7.34 7.64 7.90
CA SER A 87 8.64 7.55 7.28
C SER A 87 9.52 6.49 7.96
N GLN A 88 10.37 5.84 7.18
CA GLN A 88 11.41 4.94 7.69
C GLN A 88 12.65 5.68 8.21
N LYS A 89 12.81 6.95 7.85
CA LYS A 89 14.01 7.73 8.13
C LYS A 89 13.74 8.94 9.03
N GLU A 90 12.66 9.65 8.76
CA GLU A 90 12.28 10.85 9.50
C GLU A 90 11.29 10.54 10.61
N ASP A 91 11.27 11.36 11.67
CA ASP A 91 10.18 11.32 12.65
C ASP A 91 8.88 11.83 12.00
N ALA A 92 7.83 11.00 12.08
CA ALA A 92 6.55 11.29 11.47
C ALA A 92 5.38 10.83 12.36
N PRO A 93 4.23 11.53 12.36
CA PRO A 93 3.16 11.33 13.35
C PRO A 93 2.51 9.94 13.31
N GLY A 94 2.65 9.22 12.21
CA GLY A 94 2.11 7.86 12.05
C GLY A 94 3.08 6.74 12.41
N ASN A 95 4.37 7.03 12.63
CA ASN A 95 5.40 6.01 12.87
C ASN A 95 5.07 5.15 14.09
N GLU A 96 4.77 5.76 15.23
CA GLU A 96 4.43 5.05 16.45
C GLU A 96 3.16 4.21 16.31
N LYS A 97 2.13 4.75 15.64
CA LYS A 97 0.88 4.02 15.39
C LYS A 97 1.11 2.78 14.54
N LEU A 98 1.96 2.87 13.52
CA LEU A 98 2.30 1.74 12.65
C LEU A 98 3.12 0.69 13.41
N ALA A 99 4.11 1.11 14.20
CA ALA A 99 4.98 0.21 14.96
C ALA A 99 4.23 -0.62 16.01
N ARG A 100 3.14 -0.11 16.55
CA ARG A 100 2.27 -0.83 17.51
C ARG A 100 1.32 -1.85 16.87
N GLN A 101 1.22 -1.89 15.53
CA GLN A 101 0.30 -2.80 14.83
C GLN A 101 0.95 -4.15 14.55
N VAL A 102 0.29 -5.22 15.00
CA VAL A 102 0.61 -6.58 14.57
C VAL A 102 -0.28 -6.93 13.38
N ARG A 103 0.31 -6.97 12.18
CA ARG A 103 -0.41 -7.19 10.93
C ARG A 103 -0.43 -8.66 10.55
N ILE A 104 -1.54 -9.36 10.84
CA ILE A 104 -1.76 -10.75 10.45
C ILE A 104 -2.65 -10.81 9.20
N ALA A 105 -3.93 -10.46 9.32
CA ALA A 105 -4.87 -10.47 8.20
C ALA A 105 -4.51 -9.43 7.13
N THR A 106 -3.96 -8.28 7.54
CA THR A 106 -3.60 -7.15 6.66
C THR A 106 -2.11 -7.14 6.27
N ARG A 107 -1.40 -8.28 6.39
CA ARG A 107 0.05 -8.36 6.13
C ARG A 107 0.47 -7.90 4.74
N ASN A 108 -0.41 -8.04 3.75
CA ASN A 108 -0.16 -7.65 2.36
C ASN A 108 -0.63 -6.23 2.01
N SER A 109 -1.32 -5.54 2.95
CA SER A 109 -1.82 -4.18 2.73
C SER A 109 -0.68 -3.19 2.56
N GLY A 110 -0.69 -2.45 1.45
CA GLY A 110 0.40 -1.55 1.06
C GLY A 110 1.58 -2.24 0.38
N MET A 111 1.62 -3.59 0.34
CA MET A 111 2.75 -4.36 -0.19
C MET A 111 2.52 -4.85 -1.62
N ILE A 112 1.26 -5.03 -2.01
CA ILE A 112 0.87 -5.53 -3.33
C ILE A 112 -0.21 -4.63 -3.95
N ASP A 113 -0.31 -4.68 -5.28
CA ASP A 113 -1.46 -4.19 -6.03
C ASP A 113 -2.60 -5.23 -5.90
N PRO A 114 -3.76 -4.88 -5.33
CA PRO A 114 -4.85 -5.83 -5.12
C PRO A 114 -5.48 -6.35 -6.42
N ASP A 115 -5.27 -5.66 -7.55
CA ASP A 115 -5.75 -6.07 -8.87
C ASP A 115 -4.79 -7.08 -9.56
N LYS A 116 -3.67 -7.44 -8.90
CA LYS A 116 -2.62 -8.32 -9.44
C LYS A 116 -2.52 -9.63 -8.67
N ILE A 117 -3.17 -10.68 -9.20
CA ILE A 117 -3.21 -12.00 -8.57
C ILE A 117 -1.83 -12.65 -8.45
N ASP A 118 -0.93 -12.39 -9.39
CA ASP A 118 0.45 -12.88 -9.39
C ASP A 118 1.23 -12.36 -8.18
N GLN A 119 1.02 -11.11 -7.77
CA GLN A 119 1.64 -10.54 -6.57
C GLN A 119 1.10 -11.19 -5.29
N TYR A 120 -0.19 -11.52 -5.24
CA TYR A 120 -0.78 -12.24 -4.12
C TYR A 120 -0.24 -13.67 -4.01
N VAL A 121 -0.15 -14.38 -5.14
CA VAL A 121 0.40 -15.74 -5.21
C VAL A 121 1.88 -15.76 -4.80
N ALA A 122 2.67 -14.78 -5.25
CA ALA A 122 4.09 -14.66 -4.88
C ALA A 122 4.32 -14.43 -3.37
N ARG A 123 3.27 -14.08 -2.61
CA ARG A 123 3.28 -13.90 -1.15
C ARG A 123 2.45 -14.98 -0.43
N ASP A 124 2.54 -16.22 -0.90
CA ASP A 124 1.85 -17.39 -0.36
C ASP A 124 0.32 -17.36 -0.47
N GLY A 125 -0.23 -16.50 -1.35
CA GLY A 125 -1.66 -16.50 -1.64
C GLY A 125 -2.12 -17.84 -2.21
N TYR A 126 -3.29 -18.31 -1.77
CA TYR A 126 -3.89 -19.59 -2.16
C TYR A 126 -3.10 -20.86 -1.78
N THR A 127 -2.00 -20.76 -1.03
CA THR A 127 -1.20 -21.94 -0.62
C THR A 127 -2.05 -22.92 0.20
N ALA A 128 -2.86 -22.43 1.14
CA ALA A 128 -3.78 -23.25 1.91
C ALA A 128 -4.86 -23.90 1.04
N LEU A 129 -5.43 -23.16 0.07
CA LEU A 129 -6.39 -23.72 -0.87
C LEU A 129 -5.79 -24.85 -1.71
N LYS A 130 -4.57 -24.65 -2.22
CA LYS A 130 -3.84 -25.69 -2.96
C LYS A 130 -3.65 -26.95 -2.11
N LYS A 131 -3.22 -26.81 -0.84
CA LYS A 131 -3.07 -27.91 0.11
C LYS A 131 -4.38 -28.67 0.30
N VAL A 132 -5.48 -27.95 0.56
CA VAL A 132 -6.82 -28.54 0.71
C VAL A 132 -7.23 -29.33 -0.54
N CYS A 133 -7.11 -28.76 -1.73
CA CYS A 133 -7.56 -29.40 -2.96
C CYS A 133 -6.73 -30.59 -3.41
N THR A 134 -5.46 -30.67 -2.98
CA THR A 134 -4.51 -31.69 -3.49
C THR A 134 -4.04 -32.71 -2.46
N GLN A 135 -4.19 -32.43 -1.14
CA GLN A 135 -3.55 -33.22 -0.08
C GLN A 135 -4.46 -33.56 1.08
N MET A 136 -5.69 -33.03 1.13
CA MET A 136 -6.61 -33.24 2.24
C MET A 136 -7.94 -33.79 1.77
N ASP A 137 -8.52 -34.73 2.53
CA ASP A 137 -9.89 -35.14 2.37
C ASP A 137 -10.86 -34.18 3.14
N ARG A 138 -12.14 -34.33 2.85
CA ARG A 138 -13.20 -33.47 3.44
C ARG A 138 -13.18 -33.50 4.98
N GLN A 139 -13.01 -34.69 5.59
CA GLN A 139 -13.08 -34.84 7.03
C GLN A 139 -11.87 -34.17 7.69
N THR A 140 -10.69 -34.34 7.13
CA THR A 140 -9.45 -33.68 7.60
C THR A 140 -9.60 -32.16 7.61
N VAL A 141 -10.20 -31.57 6.60
CA VAL A 141 -10.45 -30.10 6.56
C VAL A 141 -11.42 -29.68 7.69
N ILE A 142 -12.49 -30.45 7.90
CA ILE A 142 -13.48 -30.17 8.97
C ILE A 142 -12.79 -30.23 10.35
N ASP A 143 -11.97 -31.24 10.58
CA ASP A 143 -11.30 -31.45 11.85
C ASP A 143 -10.25 -30.36 12.11
N GLU A 144 -9.49 -29.95 11.08
CA GLU A 144 -8.52 -28.81 11.16
C GLU A 144 -9.24 -27.52 11.60
N VAL A 145 -10.38 -27.19 10.96
CA VAL A 145 -11.16 -26.00 11.33
C VAL A 145 -11.72 -26.09 12.75
N LYS A 146 -12.27 -27.26 13.17
CA LYS A 146 -12.75 -27.44 14.53
C LYS A 146 -11.67 -27.31 15.58
N ASN A 147 -10.46 -27.83 15.30
CA ASN A 147 -9.34 -27.84 16.25
C ASN A 147 -8.63 -26.47 16.32
N SER A 148 -8.85 -25.59 15.35
CA SER A 148 -8.28 -24.24 15.35
C SER A 148 -8.94 -23.28 16.36
N GLY A 149 -10.09 -23.59 16.88
CA GLY A 149 -10.85 -22.81 17.88
C GLY A 149 -11.88 -21.88 17.23
#